data_cd6659392aa0464b87be2b521aa9a9bb
#
_entry.id   cd6659392aa0464b87be2b521aa9a9bb
#
_cell.length_a   1.000
_cell.length_b   1.000
_cell.length_c   1.000
_cell.angle_alpha   90.00
_cell.angle_beta   90.00
_cell.angle_gamma   90.00
#
_symmetry.space_group_name_H-M   'P 1'
#
loop_
_entity.id
_entity.type
_entity.pdbx_description
1 polymer ?
#
loop_
_entity_poly.entity_id
_entity_poly.type
_entity_poly.pdbx_seq_one_letter_code
_entity_poly.pdbx_strand_id
1 'polypeptide(L)'
;NYDDIKKIELYFFKNHDMNIVLEEDAIDFIMEQLIQAPIDLKDIYKKVDDDFKHGLKLAREKTGRSRFFITRQALLDPESYISQMIQSEFESD
;
A
#
# COMPACT_ATOMS: atom_id res chain seq x y z
N ASN A 1 -16.64 -3.39 -3.81
CA ASN A 1 -17.07 -2.05 -4.17
C ASN A 1 -15.89 -1.09 -4.20
N TYR A 2 -15.78 -0.35 -5.30
CA TYR A 2 -14.64 0.55 -5.55
C TYR A 2 -14.46 1.58 -4.43
N ASP A 3 -15.55 2.25 -4.05
CA ASP A 3 -15.49 3.31 -3.04
C ASP A 3 -15.07 2.78 -1.67
N ASP A 4 -15.51 1.59 -1.32
CA ASP A 4 -15.14 0.97 -0.05
C ASP A 4 -13.65 0.60 -0.02
N ILE A 5 -13.14 0.14 -1.15
CA ILE A 5 -11.71 -0.19 -1.27
C ILE A 5 -10.87 1.09 -1.13
N LYS A 6 -11.30 2.18 -1.75
CA LYS A 6 -10.59 3.46 -1.65
C LYS A 6 -10.56 4.00 -0.22
N LYS A 7 -11.47 3.59 0.64
CA LYS A 7 -11.45 3.98 2.05
C LYS A 7 -10.22 3.45 2.79
N ILE A 8 -9.57 2.43 2.26
CA ILE A 8 -8.32 1.93 2.82
C ILE A 8 -7.29 3.05 2.87
N GLU A 9 -7.25 3.88 1.84
CA GLU A 9 -6.34 5.03 1.76
C GLU A 9 -6.58 6.00 2.92
N LEU A 10 -7.84 6.25 3.21
CA LEU A 10 -8.23 7.15 4.30
C LEU A 10 -7.85 6.60 5.67
N TYR A 11 -8.11 5.32 5.89
CA TYR A 11 -7.78 4.66 7.14
C TYR A 11 -6.27 4.65 7.40
N PHE A 12 -5.51 4.39 6.35
CA PHE A 12 -4.05 4.39 6.45
C PHE A 12 -3.54 5.77 6.83
N PHE A 13 -4.08 6.82 6.20
CA PHE A 13 -3.71 8.20 6.52
C PHE A 13 -4.05 8.56 7.97
N LYS A 14 -5.24 8.18 8.42
CA LYS A 14 -5.66 8.46 9.80
C LYS A 14 -4.75 7.82 10.82
N ASN A 15 -4.28 6.62 10.54
CA ASN A 15 -3.49 5.85 11.50
C ASN A 15 -1.99 6.19 11.45
N HIS A 16 -1.48 6.62 10.30
CA HIS A 16 -0.03 6.75 10.12
C HIS A 16 0.44 8.09 9.57
N ASP A 17 -0.47 8.97 9.24
CA ASP A 17 -0.16 10.29 8.64
C ASP A 17 0.68 10.16 7.37
N MET A 18 0.42 9.12 6.60
CA MET A 18 1.05 8.87 5.31
C MET A 18 -0.03 8.61 4.28
N ASN A 19 0.17 9.15 3.08
CA ASN A 19 -0.78 8.98 1.98
C ASN A 19 -0.39 7.80 1.12
N ILE A 20 -1.28 6.84 0.99
CA ILE A 20 -1.14 5.80 -0.03
C ILE A 20 -2.19 6.03 -1.10
N VAL A 21 -1.85 5.74 -2.34
CA VAL A 21 -2.77 5.81 -3.47
C VAL A 21 -2.81 4.43 -4.10
N LEU A 22 -3.96 3.78 -4.01
CA LEU A 22 -4.14 2.46 -4.64
C LEU A 22 -4.33 2.65 -6.14
N GLU A 23 -3.41 2.10 -6.92
CA GLU A 23 -3.51 2.12 -8.38
C GLU A 23 -4.65 1.21 -8.82
N GLU A 24 -5.12 1.36 -10.05
CA GLU A 24 -6.23 0.56 -10.55
C GLU A 24 -5.97 -0.95 -10.49
N ASP A 25 -4.75 -1.37 -10.83
CA ASP A 25 -4.42 -2.80 -10.78
C ASP A 25 -4.42 -3.34 -9.34
N ALA A 26 -4.08 -2.50 -8.35
CA ALA A 26 -4.18 -2.87 -6.95
C ALA A 26 -5.65 -3.00 -6.53
N ILE A 27 -6.49 -2.07 -6.95
CA ILE A 27 -7.91 -2.12 -6.64
C ILE A 27 -8.54 -3.37 -7.25
N ASP A 28 -8.22 -3.67 -8.50
CA ASP A 28 -8.72 -4.87 -9.18
C ASP A 28 -8.29 -6.14 -8.45
N PHE A 29 -7.06 -6.19 -8.00
CA PHE A 29 -6.55 -7.32 -7.23
C PHE A 29 -7.34 -7.51 -5.92
N ILE A 30 -7.60 -6.42 -5.21
CA ILE A 30 -8.38 -6.46 -3.97
C ILE A 30 -9.79 -6.94 -4.24
N MET A 31 -10.41 -6.46 -5.33
CA MET A 31 -11.74 -6.92 -5.73
C MET A 31 -11.76 -8.42 -6.01
N GLU A 32 -10.74 -8.93 -6.70
CA GLU A 32 -10.60 -10.36 -6.96
C GLU A 32 -10.54 -11.15 -5.65
N GLN A 33 -9.78 -10.66 -4.68
CA GLN A 33 -9.65 -11.33 -3.38
C GLN A 33 -10.98 -11.37 -2.64
N LEU A 34 -11.73 -10.29 -2.67
CA LEU A 34 -13.03 -10.22 -1.98
C LEU A 34 -14.06 -11.17 -2.61
N ILE A 35 -13.96 -11.41 -3.92
CA ILE A 35 -14.86 -12.31 -4.64
C ILE A 35 -14.46 -13.77 -4.43
N GLN A 36 -13.17 -14.07 -4.48
CA GLN A 36 -12.67 -15.45 -4.52
C GLN A 36 -12.39 -16.07 -3.17
N ALA A 37 -12.12 -15.27 -2.16
CA ALA A 37 -11.74 -15.77 -0.84
C ALA A 37 -12.78 -15.36 0.21
N PRO A 38 -12.95 -16.17 1.28
CA PRO A 38 -13.87 -15.82 2.36
C PRO A 38 -13.27 -14.81 3.32
N ILE A 39 -12.86 -13.66 2.78
CA ILE A 39 -12.27 -12.56 3.55
C ILE A 39 -13.10 -11.32 3.30
N ASP A 40 -13.11 -10.41 4.25
CA ASP A 40 -13.82 -9.14 4.09
C ASP A 40 -12.84 -7.97 3.95
N LEU A 41 -13.39 -6.80 3.72
CA LEU A 41 -12.58 -5.59 3.50
C LEU A 41 -11.74 -5.24 4.72
N LYS A 42 -12.23 -5.54 5.91
CA LYS A 42 -11.51 -5.31 7.16
C LYS A 42 -10.22 -6.12 7.21
N ASP A 43 -10.28 -7.38 6.75
CA ASP A 43 -9.10 -8.25 6.69
C ASP A 43 -8.06 -7.69 5.73
N ILE A 44 -8.52 -7.18 4.59
CA ILE A 44 -7.64 -6.60 3.59
C ILE A 44 -6.99 -5.33 4.14
N TYR A 45 -7.77 -4.48 4.80
CA TYR A 45 -7.23 -3.27 5.41
C TYR A 45 -6.13 -3.63 6.43
N LYS A 46 -6.40 -4.62 7.28
CA LYS A 46 -5.43 -5.04 8.28
C LYS A 46 -4.14 -5.55 7.63
N LYS A 47 -4.27 -6.31 6.56
CA LYS A 47 -3.11 -6.81 5.84
C LYS A 47 -2.29 -5.70 5.22
N VAL A 48 -2.94 -4.73 4.59
CA VAL A 48 -2.26 -3.57 4.01
C VAL A 48 -1.53 -2.80 5.12
N ASP A 49 -2.19 -2.58 6.23
CA ASP A 49 -1.60 -1.89 7.37
C ASP A 49 -0.35 -2.62 7.87
N ASP A 50 -0.48 -3.91 8.14
CA ASP A 50 0.63 -4.73 8.65
C ASP A 50 1.79 -4.80 7.66
N ASP A 51 1.50 -4.92 6.37
CA ASP A 51 2.52 -5.08 5.34
C ASP A 51 3.28 -3.78 5.04
N PHE A 52 2.65 -2.62 5.22
CA PHE A 52 3.23 -1.36 4.74
C PHE A 52 3.58 -0.35 5.82
N LYS A 53 3.00 -0.42 7.00
CA LYS A 53 3.17 0.65 7.99
C LYS A 53 4.62 0.90 8.37
N HIS A 54 5.40 -0.14 8.61
CA HIS A 54 6.80 0.02 9.02
C HIS A 54 7.70 0.37 7.85
N GLY A 55 7.52 -0.30 6.73
CA GLY A 55 8.34 -0.07 5.54
C GLY A 55 8.13 1.31 4.95
N LEU A 56 6.88 1.79 4.89
CA LEU A 56 6.62 3.12 4.36
C LEU A 56 7.12 4.22 5.30
N LYS A 57 7.10 3.98 6.60
CA LYS A 57 7.71 4.91 7.55
C LYS A 57 9.21 5.03 7.28
N LEU A 58 9.87 3.90 7.08
CA LEU A 58 11.29 3.88 6.75
C LEU A 58 11.55 4.58 5.42
N ALA A 59 10.74 4.31 4.41
CA ALA A 59 10.85 4.97 3.11
C ALA A 59 10.70 6.48 3.25
N ARG A 60 9.74 6.93 4.05
CA ARG A 60 9.54 8.36 4.30
C ARG A 60 10.79 9.00 4.91
N GLU A 61 11.40 8.32 5.88
CA GLU A 61 12.61 8.82 6.53
C GLU A 61 13.79 8.87 5.56
N LYS A 62 13.91 7.89 4.68
CA LYS A 62 15.04 7.78 3.76
C LYS A 62 14.89 8.66 2.50
N THR A 63 13.67 8.85 2.03
CA THR A 63 13.42 9.52 0.75
C THR A 63 12.76 10.89 0.87
N GLY A 64 12.18 11.20 2.02
CA GLY A 64 11.42 12.43 2.22
C GLY A 64 10.01 12.37 1.62
N ARG A 65 9.61 11.25 1.04
CA ARG A 65 8.27 11.10 0.47
C ARG A 65 7.24 10.87 1.55
N SER A 66 6.03 11.40 1.33
CA SER A 66 4.89 11.15 2.22
C SER A 66 3.69 10.60 1.45
N ARG A 67 3.83 10.36 0.16
CA ARG A 67 2.78 9.86 -0.71
C ARG A 67 3.34 8.68 -1.52
N PHE A 68 2.65 7.54 -1.44
CA PHE A 68 3.14 6.29 -2.01
C PHE A 68 2.08 5.65 -2.88
N PHE A 69 2.44 5.27 -4.11
CA PHE A 69 1.54 4.65 -5.07
C PHE A 69 1.65 3.14 -4.93
N ILE A 70 0.54 2.49 -4.59
CA ILE A 70 0.50 1.06 -4.32
C ILE A 70 -0.07 0.35 -5.55
N THR A 71 0.77 -0.44 -6.20
CA THR A 71 0.41 -1.25 -7.36
C THR A 71 0.04 -2.66 -6.91
N ARG A 72 -0.47 -3.46 -7.84
CA ARG A 72 -0.68 -4.89 -7.61
C ARG A 72 0.61 -5.56 -7.15
N GLN A 73 1.73 -5.23 -7.82
CA GLN A 73 3.03 -5.79 -7.47
C GLN A 73 3.44 -5.45 -6.04
N ALA A 74 3.16 -4.24 -5.60
CA ALA A 74 3.42 -3.83 -4.23
C ALA A 74 2.62 -4.69 -3.24
N LEU A 75 1.36 -4.99 -3.55
CA LEU A 75 0.53 -5.84 -2.70
C LEU A 75 1.03 -7.27 -2.64
N LEU A 76 1.56 -7.78 -3.75
CA LEU A 76 2.07 -9.16 -3.83
C LEU A 76 3.41 -9.32 -3.12
N ASP A 77 4.25 -8.30 -3.15
CA ASP A 77 5.58 -8.35 -2.55
C ASP A 77 5.94 -6.99 -1.93
N PRO A 78 5.40 -6.69 -0.75
CA PRO A 78 5.61 -5.39 -0.11
C PRO A 78 7.08 -5.09 0.16
N GLU A 79 7.84 -6.08 0.60
CA GLU A 79 9.26 -5.88 0.93
C GLU A 79 10.08 -5.47 -0.28
N SER A 80 9.87 -6.13 -1.40
CA SER A 80 10.57 -5.80 -2.64
C SER A 80 10.20 -4.41 -3.13
N TYR A 81 8.92 -4.07 -3.06
CA TYR A 81 8.44 -2.75 -3.44
C TYR A 81 9.13 -1.64 -2.65
N ILE A 82 9.19 -1.82 -1.32
CA ILE A 82 9.80 -0.82 -0.44
C ILE A 82 11.30 -0.73 -0.66
N SER A 83 11.98 -1.88 -0.77
CA SER A 83 13.42 -1.93 -1.02
C SER A 83 13.78 -1.24 -2.33
N GLN A 84 13.03 -1.49 -3.38
CA GLN A 84 13.28 -0.88 -4.69
C GLN A 84 13.04 0.62 -4.66
N MET A 85 12.03 1.07 -3.95
CA MET A 85 11.74 2.49 -3.81
C MET A 85 12.89 3.22 -3.13
N ILE A 86 13.38 2.68 -2.02
CA ILE A 86 14.49 3.28 -1.29
C ILE A 86 15.76 3.26 -2.12
N GLN A 87 16.05 2.13 -2.76
CA GLN A 87 17.23 1.97 -3.61
C GLN A 87 17.22 2.93 -4.80
N SER A 88 16.07 3.10 -5.45
CA SER A 88 15.89 4.03 -6.55
C SER A 88 16.27 5.45 -6.19
N GLU A 89 15.93 5.87 -4.98
CA GLU A 89 16.23 7.22 -4.51
C GLU A 89 17.73 7.47 -4.44
N PHE A 90 18.48 6.47 -4.01
CA PHE A 90 19.93 6.59 -3.92
C PHE A 90 20.63 6.42 -5.27
N GLU A 91 20.02 5.75 -6.23
CA GLU A 91 20.57 5.54 -7.56
C GLU A 91 20.32 6.71 -8.50
N SER A 92 19.38 7.59 -8.17
CA SER A 92 18.99 8.69 -9.07
C SER A 92 19.97 9.85 -9.10
N ASP A 93 21.06 9.76 -8.36
CA ASP A 93 22.13 10.77 -8.39
C ASP A 93 23.15 10.50 -9.53
#